data_033bc75aa995792ddbc188cedb549a60
#
_entry.id   033bc75aa995792ddbc188cedb549a60
#
_cell.length_a   1.000
_cell.length_b   1.000
_cell.length_c   1.000
_cell.angle_alpha   90.00
_cell.angle_beta   90.00
_cell.angle_gamma   90.00
#
_symmetry.space_group_name_H-M   'P 1'
#
loop_
_entity.id
_entity.type
_entity.pdbx_description
1 polymer ?
#
loop_
_entity_poly.entity_id
_entity_poly.type
_entity_poly.pdbx_seq_one_letter_code
_entity_poly.pdbx_strand_id
1 'polypeptide(L)'
;MDVVFGKHWLSQCFDVKVSIVVLYPVSSAAVVRSRLTGFSSSSPQCADSKVEALCEALLTTVTQWRTRFPIPLPLELYTSSNFIGLFVEEQCAEVLKTFAADFATEAASKADVRVEPHKKQLHVTLAYQFQANHLAALEKLAKGIDINLGCDWVAVLFSRDIRFANHETLRVMYPYAPQNDDELELVPGDFIFMCVMEQTSTSEGWIYGTSLTTGCTGLLPENYIMRADECDTWVFHGSHSFQNAASPRGCDGALDGRLQEEHGPGESPTLSVICQPMQRGLFVCRHGERMDVVFGKHWLSQCFDVKGRYVRSNLNMPASLPQRSGGFRDYDKDAPITVFGSTQARLVGEALLESNTVIEYVYCSPSLRCVQTAHNILRGLQQENSLKIRVEPGLFEWTKWVSGNTLPAWISVADLAAANFSVDTTYRPHIPVSKLTVSEAYETYIGRSYQVTKEILFDCKSKGNNILIVAHASSLEACTRQLQGLPPQNSKDFVQVVRKIPYLGFCASEELGDTGVWQLVDPPILPLTHGPNHTFNWRETLVQD
;
A
#
# COMPACT_ATOMS: atom_id res chain seq x y z
N MET A 1 -9.71 -18.22 1.01
CA MET A 1 -10.97 -18.39 1.76
C MET A 1 -11.49 -16.98 2.00
N ASP A 2 -12.36 -16.50 1.11
CA ASP A 2 -12.80 -15.11 1.13
C ASP A 2 -13.84 -14.93 2.24
N VAL A 3 -13.43 -14.22 3.28
CA VAL A 3 -14.38 -13.72 4.27
C VAL A 3 -15.08 -12.52 3.62
N VAL A 4 -16.29 -12.76 3.13
CA VAL A 4 -17.13 -11.70 2.53
C VAL A 4 -17.56 -10.76 3.65
N PHE A 5 -16.91 -9.61 3.74
CA PHE A 5 -17.36 -8.51 4.58
C PHE A 5 -18.66 -7.95 3.98
N GLY A 6 -19.77 -8.03 4.74
CA GLY A 6 -21.06 -7.53 4.31
C GLY A 6 -21.06 -6.01 4.10
N LYS A 7 -21.46 -5.59 2.92
CA LYS A 7 -21.30 -4.25 2.36
C LYS A 7 -22.20 -3.14 2.96
N HIS A 8 -23.16 -3.44 3.82
CA HIS A 8 -24.21 -2.48 4.18
C HIS A 8 -24.20 -1.91 5.60
N TRP A 9 -23.33 -2.37 6.48
CA TRP A 9 -23.50 -2.05 7.90
C TRP A 9 -22.93 -0.69 8.30
N LEU A 10 -21.88 -0.23 7.64
CA LEU A 10 -21.26 1.06 7.95
C LEU A 10 -22.05 2.26 7.37
N SER A 11 -22.79 2.07 6.26
CA SER A 11 -23.56 3.15 5.64
C SER A 11 -24.78 3.61 6.45
N GLN A 12 -25.35 2.72 7.27
CA GLN A 12 -26.52 3.06 8.11
C GLN A 12 -26.15 3.64 9.49
N CYS A 13 -24.86 3.64 9.87
CA CYS A 13 -24.44 4.07 11.18
C CYS A 13 -23.91 5.49 11.25
N PHE A 14 -23.69 6.15 10.13
CA PHE A 14 -22.91 7.38 10.08
C PHE A 14 -23.57 8.47 9.24
N ASP A 15 -24.26 9.37 9.92
CA ASP A 15 -24.30 10.78 9.53
C ASP A 15 -22.93 11.36 9.94
N VAL A 16 -21.90 11.34 9.07
CA VAL A 16 -20.56 11.68 9.50
C VAL A 16 -19.74 12.42 8.51
N LYS A 17 -19.26 13.51 9.01
CA LYS A 17 -18.19 14.33 8.51
C LYS A 17 -16.98 14.10 9.43
N VAL A 18 -15.98 13.36 8.93
CA VAL A 18 -14.60 13.31 9.45
C VAL A 18 -14.32 12.59 10.79
N SER A 19 -13.34 11.72 10.75
CA SER A 19 -12.52 11.11 11.81
C SER A 19 -13.15 9.97 12.59
N ILE A 20 -12.69 8.75 12.30
CA ILE A 20 -12.99 7.55 13.08
C ILE A 20 -11.71 7.05 13.73
N VAL A 21 -11.76 6.80 15.04
CA VAL A 21 -10.76 5.99 15.72
C VAL A 21 -11.24 4.53 15.64
N VAL A 22 -10.41 3.69 15.05
CA VAL A 22 -10.67 2.26 14.91
C VAL A 22 -9.61 1.50 15.69
N LEU A 23 -10.03 0.54 16.52
CA LEU A 23 -9.14 -0.35 17.19
C LEU A 23 -8.90 -1.59 16.31
N TYR A 24 -7.65 -1.95 16.09
CA TYR A 24 -7.25 -3.12 15.34
C TYR A 24 -6.50 -4.11 16.20
N PRO A 25 -6.81 -5.41 16.09
CA PRO A 25 -5.95 -6.44 16.61
C PRO A 25 -4.69 -6.54 15.73
N VAL A 26 -3.53 -6.54 16.33
CA VAL A 26 -2.25 -6.82 15.70
C VAL A 26 -1.86 -8.24 16.07
N SER A 27 -2.04 -9.21 15.19
CA SER A 27 -1.58 -10.57 15.43
C SER A 27 -0.69 -11.06 14.29
N SER A 28 0.38 -11.74 14.64
CA SER A 28 1.34 -12.38 13.74
C SER A 28 0.85 -13.69 13.10
N ALA A 29 -0.34 -14.16 13.43
CA ALA A 29 -0.93 -15.37 12.85
C ALA A 29 -2.13 -14.97 11.99
N ALA A 30 -2.18 -15.44 10.75
CA ALA A 30 -3.19 -15.21 9.72
C ALA A 30 -4.65 -15.31 10.24
N VAL A 31 -5.14 -14.31 10.92
CA VAL A 31 -6.50 -14.28 11.43
C VAL A 31 -7.08 -12.87 11.30
N VAL A 32 -8.11 -12.78 10.47
CA VAL A 32 -9.20 -11.81 10.52
C VAL A 32 -8.78 -10.38 10.87
N ARG A 33 -8.50 -9.58 9.85
CA ARG A 33 -8.46 -8.11 9.96
C ARG A 33 -9.88 -7.61 10.24
N SER A 34 -10.20 -7.39 11.50
CA SER A 34 -11.52 -6.97 11.93
C SER A 34 -11.47 -5.63 12.65
N ARG A 35 -12.50 -4.82 12.44
CA ARG A 35 -12.61 -3.45 12.95
C ARG A 35 -13.56 -3.37 14.13
N LEU A 36 -13.12 -2.77 15.23
CA LEU A 36 -13.99 -2.13 16.22
C LEU A 36 -14.16 -0.66 15.82
N THR A 37 -15.32 -0.29 15.27
CA THR A 37 -15.62 1.11 14.92
C THR A 37 -16.22 1.81 16.12
N GLY A 38 -15.63 2.93 16.52
CA GLY A 38 -16.00 3.58 17.76
C GLY A 38 -16.43 5.04 17.72
N PHE A 39 -16.01 5.86 16.74
CA PHE A 39 -16.18 7.31 16.87
C PHE A 39 -16.36 8.01 15.54
N SER A 40 -17.21 9.05 15.56
CA SER A 40 -17.44 9.92 14.42
C SER A 40 -17.48 11.39 14.84
N SER A 41 -17.02 12.27 13.96
CA SER A 41 -17.06 13.73 14.16
C SER A 41 -18.16 14.36 13.31
N SER A 42 -18.87 15.34 13.87
CA SER A 42 -19.96 16.08 13.21
C SER A 42 -19.52 17.38 12.51
N SER A 43 -18.22 17.64 12.39
CA SER A 43 -17.71 18.91 11.82
C SER A 43 -17.65 18.89 10.29
N PRO A 44 -18.10 19.97 9.60
CA PRO A 44 -18.32 19.95 8.14
C PRO A 44 -17.09 20.02 7.25
N GLN A 45 -15.92 20.30 7.72
CA GLN A 45 -14.65 20.24 6.97
C GLN A 45 -13.48 20.24 7.95
N CYS A 46 -12.66 19.21 7.91
CA CYS A 46 -11.41 19.18 8.66
C CYS A 46 -10.31 19.68 7.73
N ALA A 47 -9.73 20.85 8.00
CA ALA A 47 -8.52 21.31 7.33
C ALA A 47 -7.35 20.36 7.65
N ASP A 48 -6.38 20.22 6.75
CA ASP A 48 -5.20 19.33 6.94
C ASP A 48 -4.47 19.60 8.27
N SER A 49 -4.40 20.88 8.71
CA SER A 49 -3.84 21.26 10.01
C SER A 49 -4.58 20.64 11.21
N LYS A 50 -5.88 20.39 11.10
CA LYS A 50 -6.66 19.72 12.15
C LYS A 50 -6.40 18.20 12.19
N VAL A 51 -6.03 17.59 11.08
CA VAL A 51 -5.70 16.16 11.03
C VAL A 51 -4.45 15.86 11.83
N GLU A 52 -3.41 16.68 11.70
CA GLU A 52 -2.18 16.56 12.51
C GLU A 52 -2.48 16.71 14.00
N ALA A 53 -3.28 17.69 14.38
CA ALA A 53 -3.71 17.90 15.76
C ALA A 53 -4.55 16.75 16.30
N LEU A 54 -5.37 16.10 15.46
CA LEU A 54 -6.13 14.90 15.82
C LEU A 54 -5.23 13.68 15.99
N CYS A 55 -4.19 13.51 15.16
CA CYS A 55 -3.18 12.47 15.35
C CYS A 55 -2.43 12.64 16.67
N GLU A 56 -2.09 13.88 17.03
CA GLU A 56 -1.47 14.19 18.32
C GLU A 56 -2.42 13.95 19.50
N ALA A 57 -3.70 14.29 19.37
CA ALA A 57 -4.72 13.98 20.36
C ALA A 57 -4.85 12.47 20.57
N LEU A 58 -4.86 11.69 19.48
CA LEU A 58 -4.91 10.23 19.55
C LEU A 58 -3.66 9.67 20.24
N LEU A 59 -2.48 10.13 19.88
CA LEU A 59 -1.22 9.71 20.52
C LEU A 59 -1.23 9.99 22.03
N THR A 60 -1.68 11.17 22.42
CA THR A 60 -1.79 11.58 23.84
C THR A 60 -2.73 10.63 24.58
N THR A 61 -3.93 10.40 24.05
CA THR A 61 -4.93 9.51 24.66
C THR A 61 -4.41 8.08 24.76
N VAL A 62 -3.86 7.52 23.67
CA VAL A 62 -3.31 6.15 23.70
C VAL A 62 -2.18 6.03 24.72
N THR A 63 -1.31 7.03 24.82
CA THR A 63 -0.21 7.03 25.78
C THR A 63 -0.71 7.00 27.23
N GLN A 64 -1.74 7.77 27.55
CA GLN A 64 -2.40 7.76 28.88
C GLN A 64 -3.09 6.43 29.18
N TRP A 65 -3.57 5.75 28.14
CA TRP A 65 -4.34 4.51 28.27
C TRP A 65 -3.51 3.23 28.21
N ARG A 66 -2.22 3.28 27.90
CA ARG A 66 -1.35 2.09 27.78
C ARG A 66 -1.40 1.12 28.96
N THR A 67 -1.51 1.63 30.17
CA THR A 67 -1.59 0.80 31.40
C THR A 67 -3.01 0.45 31.81
N ARG A 68 -4.01 1.07 31.20
CA ARG A 68 -5.44 0.95 31.57
C ARG A 68 -6.24 0.19 30.51
N PHE A 69 -5.71 0.08 29.31
CA PHE A 69 -6.40 -0.61 28.21
C PHE A 69 -6.47 -2.11 28.50
N PRO A 70 -7.65 -2.76 28.38
CA PRO A 70 -7.80 -4.18 28.66
C PRO A 70 -7.08 -5.03 27.61
N ILE A 71 -6.06 -5.78 28.02
CA ILE A 71 -5.33 -6.74 27.19
C ILE A 71 -5.24 -8.06 27.96
N PRO A 72 -5.83 -9.14 27.45
CA PRO A 72 -6.65 -9.25 26.23
C PRO A 72 -7.98 -8.52 26.34
N LEU A 73 -8.55 -8.08 25.21
CA LEU A 73 -9.90 -7.53 25.14
C LEU A 73 -10.88 -8.70 25.05
N PRO A 74 -11.76 -8.92 26.07
CA PRO A 74 -12.71 -10.02 26.04
C PRO A 74 -13.76 -9.82 24.95
N LEU A 75 -13.95 -10.85 24.14
CA LEU A 75 -14.90 -10.89 23.03
C LEU A 75 -15.83 -12.08 23.15
N GLU A 76 -17.10 -11.90 22.80
CA GLU A 76 -18.12 -12.93 22.77
C GLU A 76 -18.62 -13.15 21.33
N LEU A 77 -18.67 -14.41 20.89
CA LEU A 77 -19.20 -14.76 19.59
C LEU A 77 -20.73 -14.71 19.60
N TYR A 78 -21.28 -13.91 18.71
CA TYR A 78 -22.72 -13.84 18.47
C TYR A 78 -23.03 -14.25 17.03
N THR A 79 -24.07 -15.08 16.86
CA THR A 79 -24.54 -15.56 15.56
C THR A 79 -26.05 -15.37 15.43
N SER A 80 -26.47 -14.93 14.25
CA SER A 80 -27.89 -14.84 13.84
C SER A 80 -28.05 -15.27 12.38
N SER A 81 -29.26 -15.28 11.87
CA SER A 81 -29.57 -15.73 10.52
C SER A 81 -28.88 -14.92 9.41
N ASN A 82 -28.46 -13.69 9.68
CA ASN A 82 -27.87 -12.78 8.71
C ASN A 82 -26.64 -12.00 9.23
N PHE A 83 -26.18 -12.34 10.45
CA PHE A 83 -25.05 -11.65 11.07
C PHE A 83 -24.25 -12.62 11.95
N ILE A 84 -22.94 -12.57 11.85
CA ILE A 84 -21.99 -13.23 12.75
C ILE A 84 -20.92 -12.20 13.14
N GLY A 85 -20.65 -12.05 14.43
CA GLY A 85 -19.68 -11.10 14.93
C GLY A 85 -19.17 -11.43 16.32
N LEU A 86 -18.09 -10.74 16.71
CA LEU A 86 -17.53 -10.79 18.05
C LEU A 86 -17.89 -9.49 18.77
N PHE A 87 -18.64 -9.59 19.84
CA PHE A 87 -19.03 -8.46 20.68
C PHE A 87 -18.05 -8.26 21.82
N VAL A 88 -17.74 -7.01 22.12
CA VAL A 88 -16.96 -6.68 23.31
C VAL A 88 -17.83 -6.92 24.54
N GLU A 89 -17.29 -7.63 25.53
CA GLU A 89 -17.95 -7.86 26.80
C GLU A 89 -18.38 -6.54 27.46
N GLU A 90 -19.55 -6.50 28.09
CA GLU A 90 -20.19 -5.26 28.54
C GLU A 90 -19.33 -4.42 29.49
N GLN A 91 -18.58 -5.07 30.40
CA GLN A 91 -17.68 -4.36 31.31
C GLN A 91 -16.53 -3.68 30.55
N CYS A 92 -15.96 -4.32 29.54
CA CYS A 92 -14.92 -3.76 28.71
C CYS A 92 -15.44 -2.74 27.71
N ALA A 93 -16.69 -2.84 27.27
CA ALA A 93 -17.33 -1.84 26.44
C ALA A 93 -17.42 -0.48 27.15
N GLU A 94 -17.67 -0.44 28.46
CA GLU A 94 -17.66 0.81 29.25
C GLU A 94 -16.24 1.41 29.36
N VAL A 95 -15.22 0.57 29.48
CA VAL A 95 -13.82 1.03 29.45
C VAL A 95 -13.49 1.67 28.11
N LEU A 96 -13.89 1.04 27.01
CA LEU A 96 -13.68 1.60 25.66
C LEU A 96 -14.49 2.89 25.42
N LYS A 97 -15.69 3.01 25.98
CA LYS A 97 -16.47 4.26 25.94
C LYS A 97 -15.76 5.39 26.69
N THR A 98 -15.10 5.06 27.82
CA THR A 98 -14.31 6.03 28.57
C THR A 98 -13.08 6.46 27.78
N PHE A 99 -12.36 5.52 27.14
CA PHE A 99 -11.27 5.85 26.20
C PHE A 99 -11.74 6.81 25.11
N ALA A 100 -12.92 6.58 24.60
CA ALA A 100 -13.57 7.43 23.61
C ALA A 100 -13.84 8.86 24.08
N ALA A 101 -14.35 8.98 25.30
CA ALA A 101 -14.64 10.28 25.89
C ALA A 101 -13.35 11.07 26.15
N ASP A 102 -12.28 10.39 26.59
CA ASP A 102 -10.98 10.99 26.77
C ASP A 102 -10.40 11.47 25.43
N PHE A 103 -10.49 10.65 24.38
CA PHE A 103 -10.09 11.08 23.05
C PHE A 103 -10.92 12.27 22.53
N ALA A 104 -12.24 12.26 22.75
CA ALA A 104 -13.11 13.37 22.36
C ALA A 104 -12.71 14.68 23.07
N THR A 105 -12.29 14.60 24.32
CA THR A 105 -11.80 15.74 25.10
C THR A 105 -10.50 16.29 24.54
N GLU A 106 -9.53 15.41 24.25
CA GLU A 106 -8.25 15.79 23.63
C GLU A 106 -8.46 16.38 22.23
N ALA A 107 -9.33 15.78 21.41
CA ALA A 107 -9.66 16.26 20.06
C ALA A 107 -10.31 17.65 20.09
N ALA A 108 -11.21 17.91 21.04
CA ALA A 108 -11.81 19.23 21.23
C ALA A 108 -10.76 20.26 21.65
N SER A 109 -9.85 19.89 22.55
CA SER A 109 -8.81 20.79 23.06
C SER A 109 -7.76 21.14 22.02
N LYS A 110 -7.26 20.15 21.26
CA LYS A 110 -6.12 20.31 20.35
C LYS A 110 -6.51 20.69 18.93
N ALA A 111 -7.63 20.17 18.44
CA ALA A 111 -8.06 20.34 17.04
C ALA A 111 -9.33 21.18 16.89
N ASP A 112 -9.98 21.58 17.98
CA ASP A 112 -11.31 22.21 17.95
C ASP A 112 -12.29 21.36 17.09
N VAL A 113 -12.32 20.05 17.37
CA VAL A 113 -13.15 19.06 16.68
C VAL A 113 -14.03 18.36 17.71
N ARG A 114 -15.35 18.45 17.50
CA ARG A 114 -16.29 17.70 18.32
C ARG A 114 -16.37 16.25 17.83
N VAL A 115 -16.02 15.31 18.68
CA VAL A 115 -16.14 13.88 18.45
C VAL A 115 -17.36 13.35 19.22
N GLU A 116 -18.25 12.66 18.51
CA GLU A 116 -19.42 12.04 19.14
C GLU A 116 -19.10 10.57 19.47
N PRO A 117 -19.29 10.15 20.73
CA PRO A 117 -19.05 8.76 21.11
C PRO A 117 -20.09 7.83 20.46
N HIS A 118 -19.64 6.65 20.10
CA HIS A 118 -20.49 5.64 19.48
C HIS A 118 -21.61 5.17 20.41
N LYS A 119 -22.85 5.15 19.90
CA LYS A 119 -24.06 4.84 20.69
C LYS A 119 -24.45 3.35 20.65
N LYS A 120 -23.81 2.52 19.84
CA LYS A 120 -24.13 1.10 19.62
C LYS A 120 -23.15 0.17 20.36
N GLN A 121 -23.52 -1.11 20.47
CA GLN A 121 -22.63 -2.13 21.02
C GLN A 121 -21.38 -2.28 20.15
N LEU A 122 -20.22 -2.26 20.77
CA LEU A 122 -18.93 -2.42 20.10
C LEU A 122 -18.75 -3.87 19.70
N HIS A 123 -18.48 -4.12 18.44
CA HIS A 123 -18.32 -5.46 17.91
C HIS A 123 -17.46 -5.48 16.65
N VAL A 124 -16.96 -6.66 16.37
CA VAL A 124 -16.25 -7.02 15.16
C VAL A 124 -17.19 -7.82 14.27
N THR A 125 -17.51 -7.34 13.09
CA THR A 125 -18.33 -8.10 12.13
C THR A 125 -17.47 -9.15 11.43
N LEU A 126 -17.86 -10.42 11.53
CA LEU A 126 -17.22 -11.53 10.81
C LEU A 126 -17.96 -11.85 9.50
N ALA A 127 -19.30 -11.81 9.53
CA ALA A 127 -20.12 -11.97 8.33
C ALA A 127 -21.44 -11.23 8.48
N TYR A 128 -21.96 -10.67 7.38
CA TYR A 128 -23.21 -9.93 7.36
C TYR A 128 -23.95 -10.10 6.03
N GLN A 129 -25.28 -10.17 6.06
CA GLN A 129 -26.15 -10.33 4.88
C GLN A 129 -25.75 -11.51 3.97
N PHE A 130 -25.37 -12.64 4.54
CA PHE A 130 -25.08 -13.86 3.81
C PHE A 130 -26.36 -14.67 3.55
N GLN A 131 -26.32 -15.55 2.56
CA GLN A 131 -27.44 -16.44 2.24
C GLN A 131 -27.58 -17.51 3.34
N ALA A 132 -28.80 -17.89 3.66
CA ALA A 132 -29.12 -18.82 4.77
C ALA A 132 -28.40 -20.19 4.64
N ASN A 133 -28.12 -20.66 3.43
CA ASN A 133 -27.35 -21.89 3.18
C ASN A 133 -25.88 -21.80 3.61
N HIS A 134 -25.33 -20.61 3.78
CA HIS A 134 -23.94 -20.40 4.22
C HIS A 134 -23.80 -20.33 5.75
N LEU A 135 -24.89 -20.17 6.48
CA LEU A 135 -24.85 -19.97 7.94
C LEU A 135 -24.05 -21.05 8.67
N ALA A 136 -24.32 -22.32 8.41
CA ALA A 136 -23.65 -23.43 9.11
C ALA A 136 -22.13 -23.48 8.83
N ALA A 137 -21.71 -23.15 7.62
CA ALA A 137 -20.29 -23.10 7.25
C ALA A 137 -19.61 -21.90 7.92
N LEU A 138 -20.24 -20.73 7.91
CA LEU A 138 -19.73 -19.51 8.52
C LEU A 138 -19.66 -19.62 10.05
N GLU A 139 -20.67 -20.22 10.70
CA GLU A 139 -20.64 -20.50 12.14
C GLU A 139 -19.49 -21.45 12.52
N LYS A 140 -19.27 -22.49 11.72
CA LYS A 140 -18.16 -23.42 11.97
C LYS A 140 -16.80 -22.70 11.88
N LEU A 141 -16.64 -21.81 10.91
CA LEU A 141 -15.43 -21.00 10.78
C LEU A 141 -15.27 -20.02 11.94
N ALA A 142 -16.34 -19.33 12.33
CA ALA A 142 -16.33 -18.38 13.44
C ALA A 142 -16.01 -19.06 14.79
N LYS A 143 -16.55 -20.24 15.04
CA LYS A 143 -16.24 -21.05 16.24
C LYS A 143 -14.81 -21.60 16.25
N GLY A 144 -14.14 -21.63 15.11
CA GLY A 144 -12.72 -21.99 14.98
C GLY A 144 -11.77 -20.84 15.32
N ILE A 145 -12.27 -19.64 15.54
CA ILE A 145 -11.45 -18.49 15.93
C ILE A 145 -11.20 -18.59 17.46
N ASP A 146 -9.93 -18.65 17.85
CA ASP A 146 -9.57 -18.59 19.25
C ASP A 146 -9.68 -17.13 19.75
N ILE A 147 -10.82 -16.81 20.35
CA ILE A 147 -11.10 -15.47 20.90
C ILE A 147 -10.28 -15.14 22.16
N ASN A 148 -9.62 -16.15 22.77
CA ASN A 148 -8.76 -15.97 23.93
C ASN A 148 -7.28 -15.78 23.54
N LEU A 149 -6.96 -15.93 22.27
CA LEU A 149 -5.62 -15.63 21.78
C LEU A 149 -5.37 -14.12 21.98
N GLY A 150 -4.47 -13.79 22.90
CA GLY A 150 -4.12 -12.39 23.14
C GLY A 150 -3.62 -11.75 21.84
N CYS A 151 -4.24 -10.66 21.42
CA CYS A 151 -3.80 -9.86 20.31
C CYS A 151 -3.47 -8.44 20.78
N ASP A 152 -2.52 -7.82 20.11
CA ASP A 152 -2.18 -6.42 20.34
C ASP A 152 -3.22 -5.54 19.66
N TRP A 153 -3.64 -4.50 20.33
CA TRP A 153 -4.58 -3.54 19.81
C TRP A 153 -3.89 -2.23 19.47
N VAL A 154 -4.25 -1.66 18.33
CA VAL A 154 -3.81 -0.34 17.90
C VAL A 154 -5.00 0.57 17.68
N ALA A 155 -4.88 1.81 18.09
CA ALA A 155 -5.84 2.86 17.75
C ALA A 155 -5.38 3.52 16.45
N VAL A 156 -6.30 3.66 15.50
CA VAL A 156 -6.01 4.19 14.16
C VAL A 156 -6.96 5.32 13.83
N LEU A 157 -6.41 6.40 13.27
CA LEU A 157 -7.17 7.54 12.79
C LEU A 157 -7.38 7.45 11.28
N PHE A 158 -8.64 7.53 10.85
CA PHE A 158 -9.02 7.60 9.45
C PHE A 158 -9.91 8.83 9.20
N SER A 159 -9.92 9.32 7.97
CA SER A 159 -10.95 10.23 7.47
C SER A 159 -11.68 9.63 6.27
N ARG A 160 -12.87 10.15 6.00
CA ARG A 160 -13.68 9.78 4.84
C ARG A 160 -14.37 11.02 4.30
N ASP A 161 -14.39 11.19 2.99
CA ASP A 161 -15.18 12.25 2.35
C ASP A 161 -16.67 12.00 2.61
N ILE A 162 -17.40 13.04 3.01
CA ILE A 162 -18.81 12.95 3.34
C ILE A 162 -19.68 12.48 2.17
N ARG A 163 -19.27 12.79 0.95
CA ARG A 163 -20.00 12.37 -0.25
C ARG A 163 -20.17 10.87 -0.33
N PHE A 164 -19.19 10.09 0.17
CA PHE A 164 -19.31 8.64 0.28
C PHE A 164 -20.41 8.14 1.23
N ALA A 165 -20.87 8.97 2.16
CA ALA A 165 -21.93 8.57 3.10
C ALA A 165 -23.34 8.69 2.50
N ASN A 166 -23.51 9.57 1.52
CA ASN A 166 -24.83 9.98 1.00
C ASN A 166 -25.16 9.40 -0.37
N HIS A 167 -24.20 8.71 -1.01
CA HIS A 167 -24.36 8.17 -2.36
C HIS A 167 -23.95 6.71 -2.41
N GLU A 168 -24.53 5.95 -3.32
CA GLU A 168 -23.93 4.71 -3.73
C GLU A 168 -22.65 5.00 -4.49
N THR A 169 -21.55 4.41 -4.03
CA THR A 169 -20.24 4.67 -4.60
C THR A 169 -19.84 3.51 -5.50
N LEU A 170 -19.49 3.85 -6.73
CA LEU A 170 -19.03 2.92 -7.75
C LEU A 170 -17.58 3.24 -8.07
N ARG A 171 -16.80 2.24 -8.43
CA ARG A 171 -15.42 2.37 -8.85
C ARG A 171 -15.33 2.14 -10.35
N VAL A 172 -14.62 3.01 -11.03
CA VAL A 172 -14.36 2.87 -12.47
C VAL A 172 -13.31 1.78 -12.69
N MET A 173 -13.68 0.79 -13.51
CA MET A 173 -12.82 -0.34 -13.85
C MET A 173 -12.12 -0.16 -15.19
N TYR A 174 -12.80 0.43 -16.17
CA TYR A 174 -12.31 0.60 -17.53
C TYR A 174 -12.40 2.05 -17.97
N PRO A 175 -11.45 2.54 -18.80
CA PRO A 175 -11.52 3.89 -19.34
C PRO A 175 -12.63 4.01 -20.35
N TYR A 176 -13.36 5.11 -20.30
CA TYR A 176 -14.38 5.46 -21.28
C TYR A 176 -14.20 6.89 -21.75
N ALA A 177 -14.15 7.11 -23.06
CA ALA A 177 -14.15 8.42 -23.67
C ALA A 177 -15.57 8.76 -24.14
N PRO A 178 -16.17 9.90 -23.71
CA PRO A 178 -17.50 10.31 -24.09
C PRO A 178 -17.66 10.38 -25.61
N GLN A 179 -18.78 9.89 -26.11
CA GLN A 179 -19.17 9.99 -27.52
C GLN A 179 -20.21 11.12 -27.71
N ASN A 180 -20.90 11.51 -26.63
CA ASN A 180 -21.92 12.57 -26.60
C ASN A 180 -21.64 13.52 -25.43
N ASP A 181 -22.20 14.72 -25.50
CA ASP A 181 -21.97 15.79 -24.52
C ASP A 181 -22.56 15.50 -23.12
N ASP A 182 -23.50 14.59 -23.03
CA ASP A 182 -24.15 14.16 -21.79
C ASP A 182 -23.48 12.93 -21.13
N GLU A 183 -22.42 12.40 -21.72
CA GLU A 183 -21.68 11.27 -21.22
C GLU A 183 -20.50 11.68 -20.34
N LEU A 184 -20.20 10.87 -19.34
CA LEU A 184 -19.11 11.10 -18.39
C LEU A 184 -17.85 10.38 -18.84
N GLU A 185 -16.72 11.10 -18.89
CA GLU A 185 -15.40 10.49 -19.07
C GLU A 185 -15.05 9.62 -17.85
N LEU A 186 -14.64 8.37 -18.10
CA LEU A 186 -14.26 7.45 -17.05
C LEU A 186 -12.76 7.21 -17.05
N VAL A 187 -12.16 7.44 -15.89
CA VAL A 187 -10.74 7.15 -15.62
C VAL A 187 -10.66 5.97 -14.65
N PRO A 188 -10.00 4.84 -15.00
CA PRO A 188 -9.89 3.68 -14.13
C PRO A 188 -9.33 4.06 -12.76
N GLY A 189 -10.01 3.60 -11.72
CA GLY A 189 -9.66 3.90 -10.33
C GLY A 189 -10.36 5.13 -9.74
N ASP A 190 -11.05 5.94 -10.55
CA ASP A 190 -11.92 7.01 -10.04
C ASP A 190 -13.16 6.42 -9.36
N PHE A 191 -13.79 7.24 -8.51
CA PHE A 191 -15.05 6.91 -7.87
C PHE A 191 -16.17 7.73 -8.49
N ILE A 192 -17.32 7.07 -8.68
CA ILE A 192 -18.54 7.69 -9.17
C ILE A 192 -19.57 7.63 -8.05
N PHE A 193 -20.16 8.77 -7.76
CA PHE A 193 -21.32 8.87 -6.88
C PHE A 193 -22.58 8.69 -7.69
N MET A 194 -23.37 7.68 -7.33
CA MET A 194 -24.65 7.42 -7.94
C MET A 194 -25.78 7.76 -6.97
N CYS A 195 -26.66 8.65 -7.38
CA CYS A 195 -27.90 8.91 -6.68
C CYS A 195 -29.01 8.03 -7.25
N VAL A 196 -29.55 7.11 -6.45
CA VAL A 196 -30.59 6.17 -6.89
C VAL A 196 -31.83 6.91 -7.42
N MET A 197 -32.13 8.08 -6.89
CA MET A 197 -33.27 8.90 -7.29
C MET A 197 -33.13 9.51 -8.70
N GLU A 198 -31.91 9.61 -9.23
CA GLU A 198 -31.61 10.19 -10.55
C GLU A 198 -31.59 9.15 -11.67
N GLN A 199 -31.75 7.84 -11.34
CA GLN A 199 -31.69 6.75 -12.32
C GLN A 199 -33.02 6.51 -13.08
N THR A 200 -34.07 7.29 -12.83
CA THR A 200 -35.42 7.02 -13.35
C THR A 200 -35.57 7.24 -14.86
N SER A 201 -34.58 7.82 -15.55
CA SER A 201 -34.63 8.16 -16.97
C SER A 201 -33.48 7.59 -17.80
N THR A 202 -32.68 6.68 -17.25
CA THR A 202 -31.53 6.11 -17.94
C THR A 202 -31.94 4.97 -18.90
N SER A 203 -31.23 4.85 -20.03
CA SER A 203 -31.38 3.72 -20.96
C SER A 203 -30.79 2.44 -20.35
N GLU A 204 -31.27 1.27 -20.83
CA GLU A 204 -30.73 -0.02 -20.38
C GLU A 204 -29.20 -0.10 -20.60
N GLY A 205 -28.45 -0.47 -19.55
CA GLY A 205 -26.98 -0.55 -19.56
C GLY A 205 -26.24 0.77 -19.32
N TRP A 206 -26.98 1.85 -19.05
CA TRP A 206 -26.42 3.16 -18.69
C TRP A 206 -26.92 3.63 -17.34
N ILE A 207 -26.05 4.31 -16.61
CA ILE A 207 -26.40 4.96 -15.35
C ILE A 207 -25.95 6.41 -15.35
N TYR A 208 -26.55 7.22 -14.49
CA TYR A 208 -26.17 8.61 -14.28
C TYR A 208 -25.37 8.76 -13.00
N GLY A 209 -24.23 9.44 -13.06
CA GLY A 209 -23.37 9.59 -11.91
C GLY A 209 -22.49 10.84 -11.95
N THR A 210 -21.81 11.09 -10.83
CA THR A 210 -20.89 12.22 -10.65
C THR A 210 -19.50 11.70 -10.33
N SER A 211 -18.49 12.08 -11.10
CA SER A 211 -17.10 11.75 -10.82
C SER A 211 -16.63 12.46 -9.54
N LEU A 212 -16.02 11.72 -8.63
CA LEU A 212 -15.39 12.29 -7.43
C LEU A 212 -14.26 13.25 -7.80
N THR A 213 -13.46 12.88 -8.80
CA THR A 213 -12.23 13.60 -9.15
C THR A 213 -12.53 14.89 -9.90
N THR A 214 -13.44 14.87 -10.87
CA THR A 214 -13.74 16.05 -11.72
C THR A 214 -14.92 16.86 -11.22
N GLY A 215 -15.84 16.25 -10.44
CA GLY A 215 -17.13 16.83 -10.08
C GLY A 215 -18.13 16.92 -11.24
N CYS A 216 -17.74 16.44 -12.44
CA CYS A 216 -18.65 16.40 -13.60
C CYS A 216 -19.69 15.30 -13.40
N THR A 217 -20.89 15.55 -13.94
CA THR A 217 -22.01 14.62 -13.94
C THR A 217 -22.33 14.20 -15.37
N GLY A 218 -22.76 12.96 -15.57
CA GLY A 218 -23.15 12.48 -16.89
C GLY A 218 -23.55 11.03 -16.88
N LEU A 219 -23.97 10.55 -18.06
CA LEU A 219 -24.27 9.15 -18.32
C LEU A 219 -22.97 8.35 -18.47
N LEU A 220 -22.95 7.13 -17.96
CA LEU A 220 -21.81 6.24 -18.06
C LEU A 220 -22.27 4.78 -18.24
N PRO A 221 -21.50 3.94 -18.96
CA PRO A 221 -21.87 2.55 -19.18
C PRO A 221 -21.70 1.72 -17.91
N GLU A 222 -22.76 1.02 -17.49
CA GLU A 222 -22.82 0.24 -16.25
C GLU A 222 -21.75 -0.86 -16.18
N ASN A 223 -21.38 -1.46 -17.29
CA ASN A 223 -20.39 -2.53 -17.35
C ASN A 223 -18.93 -2.03 -17.22
N TYR A 224 -18.69 -0.72 -17.15
CA TYR A 224 -17.36 -0.12 -16.95
C TYR A 224 -17.04 0.18 -15.50
N ILE A 225 -18.00 -0.07 -14.61
CA ILE A 225 -17.90 0.23 -13.19
C ILE A 225 -18.23 -0.99 -12.34
N MET A 226 -17.83 -0.95 -11.11
CA MET A 226 -18.22 -1.90 -10.07
C MET A 226 -18.54 -1.16 -8.77
N ARG A 227 -19.30 -1.80 -7.89
CA ARG A 227 -19.55 -1.25 -6.56
C ARG A 227 -18.23 -1.13 -5.80
N ALA A 228 -17.95 0.05 -5.26
CA ALA A 228 -16.77 0.28 -4.46
C ALA A 228 -16.89 -0.44 -3.11
N ASP A 229 -15.79 -1.02 -2.63
CA ASP A 229 -15.72 -1.51 -1.27
C ASP A 229 -15.60 -0.33 -0.30
N GLU A 230 -16.24 -0.43 0.84
CA GLU A 230 -16.27 0.69 1.80
C GLU A 230 -14.87 1.04 2.33
N CYS A 231 -14.00 0.05 2.48
CA CYS A 231 -12.60 0.28 2.86
C CYS A 231 -11.82 1.15 1.88
N ASP A 232 -12.21 1.19 0.61
CA ASP A 232 -11.56 1.99 -0.42
C ASP A 232 -11.79 3.50 -0.24
N THR A 233 -12.76 3.87 0.57
CA THR A 233 -13.18 5.26 0.78
C THR A 233 -12.58 5.92 2.03
N TRP A 234 -11.75 5.19 2.79
CA TRP A 234 -11.13 5.66 4.02
C TRP A 234 -9.66 6.04 3.82
N VAL A 235 -9.28 7.21 4.28
CA VAL A 235 -7.89 7.71 4.26
C VAL A 235 -7.26 7.53 5.64
N PHE A 236 -6.17 6.78 5.70
CA PHE A 236 -5.38 6.56 6.91
C PHE A 236 -4.53 7.78 7.25
N HIS A 237 -4.46 8.16 8.53
CA HIS A 237 -3.67 9.28 9.02
C HIS A 237 -2.62 8.90 10.06
N GLY A 238 -2.89 7.92 10.90
CA GLY A 238 -1.93 7.50 11.91
C GLY A 238 -2.43 6.32 12.75
N SER A 239 -1.50 5.61 13.39
CA SER A 239 -1.81 4.50 14.28
C SER A 239 -0.90 4.51 15.52
N HIS A 240 -1.43 4.11 16.67
CA HIS A 240 -0.69 4.05 17.93
C HIS A 240 -1.04 2.77 18.69
N SER A 241 0.00 2.04 19.12
CA SER A 241 -0.14 0.82 19.91
C SER A 241 -0.35 1.13 21.40
N PHE A 242 -1.20 0.33 22.06
CA PHE A 242 -1.35 0.34 23.51
C PHE A 242 -0.21 -0.38 24.25
N GLN A 243 0.56 -1.22 23.56
CA GLN A 243 1.75 -1.83 24.15
C GLN A 243 2.92 -0.87 24.15
N ASN A 244 3.74 -0.92 25.21
CA ASN A 244 5.02 -0.25 25.21
C ASN A 244 5.91 -0.98 24.20
N ALA A 245 6.49 -0.25 23.26
CA ALA A 245 7.65 -0.77 22.54
C ALA A 245 8.66 -1.21 23.62
N ALA A 246 8.98 -2.50 23.67
CA ALA A 246 10.03 -2.99 24.53
C ALA A 246 11.28 -2.16 24.24
N SER A 247 11.79 -1.44 25.25
CA SER A 247 13.05 -0.73 25.13
C SER A 247 14.07 -1.70 24.56
N PRO A 248 14.84 -1.32 23.52
CA PRO A 248 15.96 -2.12 23.10
C PRO A 248 16.85 -2.28 24.31
N ARG A 249 17.03 -3.52 24.78
CA ARG A 249 17.99 -3.82 25.82
C ARG A 249 19.34 -3.36 25.30
N GLY A 250 19.84 -2.30 25.88
CA GLY A 250 21.17 -1.80 25.62
C GLY A 250 22.19 -2.90 25.84
N CYS A 251 22.93 -3.20 24.81
CA CYS A 251 24.18 -3.93 24.91
C CYS A 251 25.22 -2.94 25.42
N ASP A 252 25.34 -2.79 26.73
CA ASP A 252 26.53 -2.26 27.35
C ASP A 252 27.23 -3.39 28.09
N GLY A 253 28.28 -3.75 27.51
CA GLY A 253 29.56 -3.88 28.02
C GLY A 253 30.04 -4.90 28.97
N ALA A 254 31.17 -5.33 28.63
CA ALA A 254 32.30 -5.81 29.45
C ALA A 254 32.32 -7.31 29.79
N LEU A 255 33.21 -7.93 29.05
CA LEU A 255 34.03 -9.10 29.41
C LEU A 255 34.27 -9.28 30.92
N ASP A 256 33.94 -10.42 31.46
CA ASP A 256 34.98 -11.20 32.15
C ASP A 256 34.56 -12.69 32.27
N GLY A 257 35.53 -13.55 32.13
CA GLY A 257 35.39 -14.97 31.98
C GLY A 257 35.12 -15.75 33.27
N ARG A 258 34.58 -16.92 33.12
CA ARG A 258 35.08 -18.22 33.60
C ARG A 258 34.06 -19.32 33.45
N LEU A 259 34.53 -20.39 32.87
CA LEU A 259 33.95 -21.72 32.76
C LEU A 259 33.46 -22.29 34.10
N GLN A 260 32.33 -22.96 34.11
CA GLN A 260 32.18 -24.24 34.82
C GLN A 260 31.03 -25.04 34.21
N GLU A 261 31.35 -26.25 33.77
CA GLU A 261 30.45 -27.31 33.35
C GLU A 261 29.75 -27.88 34.60
N GLU A 262 28.45 -28.25 34.47
CA GLU A 262 27.91 -29.45 35.10
C GLU A 262 26.70 -29.99 34.38
N HIS A 263 26.70 -31.33 34.24
CA HIS A 263 25.76 -32.20 33.51
C HIS A 263 24.48 -32.49 34.31
N GLY A 264 23.39 -32.79 33.54
CA GLY A 264 22.26 -33.63 34.01
C GLY A 264 21.01 -33.53 33.16
N PRO A 265 20.31 -34.62 32.81
CA PRO A 265 19.56 -34.78 31.57
C PRO A 265 18.05 -34.57 31.70
N GLY A 266 17.44 -34.14 30.63
CA GLY A 266 15.97 -34.04 30.52
C GLY A 266 15.56 -33.55 29.13
N GLU A 267 15.45 -34.48 28.19
CA GLU A 267 15.01 -34.22 26.82
C GLU A 267 13.55 -33.76 26.78
N SER A 268 13.30 -32.64 26.15
CA SER A 268 12.05 -32.33 25.46
C SER A 268 12.41 -31.79 24.06
N PRO A 269 11.78 -32.29 22.99
CA PRO A 269 12.20 -31.94 21.63
C PRO A 269 11.80 -30.51 21.32
N THR A 270 12.74 -29.61 21.46
CA THR A 270 12.68 -28.30 20.83
C THR A 270 12.85 -28.52 19.34
N LEU A 271 11.77 -28.32 18.58
CA LEU A 271 11.85 -28.13 17.14
C LEU A 271 12.74 -26.92 16.88
N SER A 272 14.03 -27.16 16.78
CA SER A 272 14.96 -26.21 16.17
C SER A 272 14.56 -26.10 14.70
N VAL A 273 13.85 -25.02 14.37
CA VAL A 273 13.80 -24.54 12.99
C VAL A 273 15.27 -24.29 12.62
N ILE A 274 15.83 -25.22 11.87
CA ILE A 274 17.12 -25.04 11.24
C ILE A 274 16.91 -23.87 10.27
N CYS A 275 17.32 -22.66 10.66
CA CYS A 275 17.55 -21.57 9.71
C CYS A 275 18.58 -22.08 8.72
N GLN A 276 18.13 -22.53 7.55
CA GLN A 276 19.04 -22.68 6.42
C GLN A 276 19.67 -21.32 6.16
N PRO A 277 20.98 -21.26 5.84
CA PRO A 277 21.62 -20.00 5.48
C PRO A 277 20.81 -19.40 4.34
N MET A 278 20.33 -18.15 4.54
CA MET A 278 19.51 -17.45 3.56
C MET A 278 20.24 -17.45 2.22
N GLN A 279 19.63 -18.08 1.25
CA GLN A 279 20.08 -18.01 -0.13
C GLN A 279 19.94 -16.56 -0.59
N ARG A 280 20.84 -16.12 -1.43
CA ARG A 280 20.88 -14.76 -1.96
C ARG A 280 19.59 -14.43 -2.70
N GLY A 281 18.91 -13.37 -2.30
CA GLY A 281 17.59 -12.97 -2.81
C GLY A 281 17.65 -11.78 -3.79
N LEU A 282 16.89 -11.86 -4.86
CA LEU A 282 16.60 -10.74 -5.76
C LEU A 282 15.11 -10.44 -5.71
N PHE A 283 14.77 -9.23 -5.30
CA PHE A 283 13.41 -8.72 -5.26
C PHE A 283 13.22 -7.67 -6.34
N VAL A 284 12.19 -7.80 -7.16
CA VAL A 284 11.86 -6.81 -8.20
C VAL A 284 10.45 -6.29 -7.96
N CYS A 285 10.34 -4.96 -7.83
CA CYS A 285 9.11 -4.26 -7.51
C CYS A 285 8.80 -3.20 -8.58
N ARG A 286 7.55 -3.16 -9.05
CA ARG A 286 7.05 -2.06 -9.88
C ARG A 286 6.84 -0.82 -9.02
N HIS A 287 7.10 0.37 -9.58
CA HIS A 287 6.79 1.66 -8.92
C HIS A 287 5.31 1.79 -8.51
N GLY A 288 5.04 2.71 -7.58
CA GLY A 288 3.70 3.03 -7.09
C GLY A 288 2.80 3.76 -8.10
N GLU A 289 1.57 4.01 -7.70
CA GLU A 289 0.55 4.68 -8.51
C GLU A 289 1.02 6.07 -9.00
N ARG A 290 0.78 6.38 -10.28
CA ARG A 290 1.28 7.58 -10.97
C ARG A 290 0.27 8.69 -11.00
N MET A 291 0.74 9.94 -10.81
CA MET A 291 -0.06 11.16 -10.93
C MET A 291 -0.72 11.32 -12.30
N ASP A 292 0.03 11.11 -13.39
CA ASP A 292 -0.45 11.30 -14.76
C ASP A 292 -1.46 10.25 -15.21
N VAL A 293 -1.52 9.09 -14.53
CA VAL A 293 -2.55 8.07 -14.79
C VAL A 293 -3.82 8.40 -14.03
N VAL A 294 -3.69 8.78 -12.74
CA VAL A 294 -4.84 9.08 -11.88
C VAL A 294 -5.54 10.38 -12.26
N PHE A 295 -4.77 11.43 -12.58
CA PHE A 295 -5.30 12.77 -12.88
C PHE A 295 -5.36 13.07 -14.39
N GLY A 296 -5.03 12.08 -15.23
CA GLY A 296 -5.12 12.18 -16.69
C GLY A 296 -4.02 13.03 -17.34
N LYS A 297 -4.08 13.13 -18.66
CA LYS A 297 -3.05 13.80 -19.50
C LYS A 297 -2.82 15.27 -19.17
N HIS A 298 -3.82 15.94 -18.63
CA HIS A 298 -3.78 17.38 -18.33
C HIS A 298 -3.48 17.67 -16.85
N TRP A 299 -3.01 16.70 -16.08
CA TRP A 299 -2.73 16.84 -14.67
C TRP A 299 -1.80 18.02 -14.33
N LEU A 300 -0.83 18.34 -15.20
CA LEU A 300 0.07 19.48 -15.00
C LEU A 300 -0.69 20.82 -14.95
N SER A 301 -1.69 21.00 -15.80
CA SER A 301 -2.52 22.23 -15.80
C SER A 301 -3.45 22.34 -14.58
N GLN A 302 -3.70 21.22 -13.89
CA GLN A 302 -4.53 21.19 -12.69
C GLN A 302 -3.74 21.54 -11.42
N CYS A 303 -2.42 21.29 -11.42
CA CYS A 303 -1.58 21.44 -10.23
C CYS A 303 -0.40 22.41 -10.40
N PHE A 304 -0.31 23.14 -11.52
CA PHE A 304 0.68 24.22 -11.67
C PHE A 304 -0.01 25.49 -12.12
N ASP A 305 0.30 26.60 -11.42
CA ASP A 305 -0.23 27.92 -11.77
C ASP A 305 0.49 28.50 -13.00
N VAL A 306 0.01 29.65 -13.47
CA VAL A 306 0.59 30.36 -14.64
C VAL A 306 2.05 30.77 -14.45
N LYS A 307 2.54 30.78 -13.22
CA LYS A 307 3.95 31.03 -12.87
C LYS A 307 4.77 29.74 -12.72
N GLY A 308 4.16 28.59 -12.97
CA GLY A 308 4.81 27.28 -12.83
C GLY A 308 5.02 26.84 -11.37
N ARG A 309 4.28 27.40 -10.42
CA ARG A 309 4.32 26.97 -9.02
C ARG A 309 3.34 25.85 -8.81
N TYR A 310 3.79 24.80 -8.11
CA TYR A 310 2.94 23.68 -7.74
C TYR A 310 1.86 24.11 -6.74
N VAL A 311 0.62 23.77 -7.05
CA VAL A 311 -0.55 24.00 -6.19
C VAL A 311 -1.27 22.67 -6.04
N ARG A 312 -1.27 22.15 -4.83
CA ARG A 312 -1.96 20.89 -4.51
C ARG A 312 -3.47 21.12 -4.59
N SER A 313 -4.12 20.54 -5.59
CA SER A 313 -5.57 20.65 -5.80
C SER A 313 -6.36 19.42 -5.33
N ASN A 314 -5.70 18.32 -5.00
CA ASN A 314 -6.30 17.07 -4.55
C ASN A 314 -5.43 16.41 -3.47
N LEU A 315 -6.06 15.77 -2.47
CA LEU A 315 -5.36 15.14 -1.35
C LEU A 315 -4.49 13.94 -1.77
N ASN A 316 -4.82 13.28 -2.87
CA ASN A 316 -3.98 12.21 -3.44
C ASN A 316 -2.77 12.77 -4.22
N MET A 317 -2.66 14.08 -4.40
CA MET A 317 -1.45 14.71 -4.90
C MET A 317 -0.43 14.89 -3.77
N PRO A 318 0.88 14.72 -4.02
CA PRO A 318 1.92 15.00 -3.03
C PRO A 318 1.83 16.42 -2.45
N ALA A 319 2.21 16.60 -1.20
CA ALA A 319 2.22 17.93 -0.56
C ALA A 319 3.18 18.89 -1.26
N SER A 320 4.29 18.38 -1.77
CA SER A 320 5.30 19.12 -2.53
C SER A 320 5.94 18.24 -3.60
N LEU A 321 6.52 18.87 -4.61
CA LEU A 321 7.28 18.19 -5.65
C LEU A 321 8.72 18.72 -5.68
N PRO A 322 9.73 17.87 -5.98
CA PRO A 322 11.10 18.31 -6.13
C PRO A 322 11.22 19.31 -7.28
N GLN A 323 12.15 20.24 -7.17
CA GLN A 323 12.39 21.20 -8.26
C GLN A 323 12.99 20.49 -9.48
N ARG A 324 12.65 21.02 -10.67
CA ARG A 324 13.15 20.52 -11.97
C ARG A 324 13.97 21.59 -12.65
N SER A 325 15.11 21.23 -13.22
CA SER A 325 15.98 22.17 -13.93
C SER A 325 15.33 22.78 -15.17
N GLY A 326 14.51 22.01 -15.90
CA GLY A 326 13.70 22.49 -17.03
C GLY A 326 12.33 23.02 -16.65
N GLY A 327 12.03 23.15 -15.36
CA GLY A 327 10.74 23.60 -14.84
C GLY A 327 9.69 22.49 -14.81
N PHE A 328 8.43 22.88 -14.52
CA PHE A 328 7.34 21.92 -14.29
C PHE A 328 7.01 21.03 -15.51
N ARG A 329 7.38 21.45 -16.72
CA ARG A 329 7.13 20.67 -17.94
C ARG A 329 7.95 19.38 -18.01
N ASP A 330 9.04 19.27 -17.27
CA ASP A 330 9.82 18.03 -17.16
C ASP A 330 9.03 16.90 -16.53
N TYR A 331 7.96 17.20 -15.79
CA TYR A 331 7.06 16.20 -15.24
C TYR A 331 6.16 15.51 -16.27
N ASP A 332 6.02 16.05 -17.47
CA ASP A 332 5.18 15.45 -18.53
C ASP A 332 5.59 14.01 -18.85
N LYS A 333 6.90 13.75 -18.91
CA LYS A 333 7.45 12.41 -19.18
C LYS A 333 8.00 11.69 -17.95
N ASP A 334 8.00 12.35 -16.79
CA ASP A 334 8.55 11.81 -15.56
C ASP A 334 7.66 12.17 -14.36
N ALA A 335 6.41 11.69 -14.44
CA ALA A 335 5.40 11.95 -13.42
C ALA A 335 5.77 11.31 -12.08
N PRO A 336 5.46 12.00 -10.94
CA PRO A 336 5.62 11.45 -9.60
C PRO A 336 4.55 10.42 -9.28
N ILE A 337 4.73 9.70 -8.16
CA ILE A 337 3.69 8.86 -7.57
C ILE A 337 2.69 9.72 -6.77
N THR A 338 1.49 9.17 -6.58
CA THR A 338 0.46 9.76 -5.73
C THR A 338 0.78 9.55 -4.24
N VAL A 339 0.03 10.20 -3.35
CA VAL A 339 0.08 9.94 -1.90
C VAL A 339 -0.31 8.49 -1.62
N PHE A 340 -1.31 7.96 -2.33
CA PHE A 340 -1.72 6.57 -2.23
C PHE A 340 -0.58 5.61 -2.64
N GLY A 341 0.08 5.85 -3.78
CA GLY A 341 1.25 5.08 -4.19
C GLY A 341 2.41 5.15 -3.20
N SER A 342 2.62 6.31 -2.57
CA SER A 342 3.63 6.47 -1.51
C SER A 342 3.29 5.65 -0.26
N THR A 343 2.01 5.62 0.13
CA THR A 343 1.52 4.85 1.27
C THR A 343 1.65 3.35 1.02
N GLN A 344 1.26 2.88 -0.16
CA GLN A 344 1.41 1.47 -0.54
C GLN A 344 2.90 1.06 -0.56
N ALA A 345 3.79 1.91 -1.09
CA ALA A 345 5.23 1.64 -1.09
C ALA A 345 5.78 1.50 0.34
N ARG A 346 5.32 2.35 1.27
CA ARG A 346 5.69 2.24 2.68
C ARG A 346 5.20 0.93 3.29
N LEU A 347 3.96 0.51 3.00
CA LEU A 347 3.42 -0.78 3.46
C LEU A 347 4.23 -1.97 2.96
N VAL A 348 4.75 -1.93 1.73
CA VAL A 348 5.69 -2.97 1.23
C VAL A 348 6.95 -3.00 2.09
N GLY A 349 7.51 -1.85 2.46
CA GLY A 349 8.65 -1.77 3.36
C GLY A 349 8.36 -2.29 4.77
N GLU A 350 7.20 -1.95 5.34
CA GLU A 350 6.74 -2.46 6.64
C GLU A 350 6.58 -4.00 6.61
N ALA A 351 6.02 -4.54 5.53
CA ALA A 351 5.86 -5.98 5.36
C ALA A 351 7.22 -6.71 5.25
N LEU A 352 8.20 -6.11 4.54
CA LEU A 352 9.57 -6.65 4.50
C LEU A 352 10.24 -6.62 5.88
N LEU A 353 10.00 -5.58 6.68
CA LEU A 353 10.48 -5.49 8.05
C LEU A 353 9.84 -6.55 8.94
N GLU A 354 8.51 -6.71 8.87
CA GLU A 354 7.77 -7.71 9.64
C GLU A 354 8.16 -9.15 9.29
N SER A 355 8.49 -9.42 8.02
CA SER A 355 8.98 -10.73 7.57
C SER A 355 10.45 -10.98 7.91
N ASN A 356 11.12 -10.05 8.60
CA ASN A 356 12.56 -10.09 8.89
C ASN A 356 13.42 -10.23 7.62
N THR A 357 12.94 -9.72 6.49
CA THR A 357 13.68 -9.72 5.23
C THR A 357 14.68 -8.56 5.23
N VAL A 358 15.95 -8.88 5.40
CA VAL A 358 17.03 -7.88 5.38
C VAL A 358 17.32 -7.51 3.93
N ILE A 359 17.20 -6.21 3.59
CA ILE A 359 17.62 -5.66 2.29
C ILE A 359 18.96 -4.97 2.49
N GLU A 360 19.95 -5.34 1.69
CA GLU A 360 21.31 -4.81 1.79
C GLU A 360 21.65 -3.87 0.64
N TYR A 361 20.96 -4.00 -0.49
CA TYR A 361 21.14 -3.15 -1.65
C TYR A 361 19.81 -2.75 -2.27
N VAL A 362 19.69 -1.48 -2.62
CA VAL A 362 18.53 -0.96 -3.35
C VAL A 362 18.99 -0.28 -4.63
N TYR A 363 18.48 -0.75 -5.75
CA TYR A 363 18.66 -0.14 -7.05
C TYR A 363 17.32 0.34 -7.60
N CYS A 364 17.31 1.45 -8.30
CA CYS A 364 16.08 1.88 -8.96
C CYS A 364 16.33 2.48 -10.34
N SER A 365 15.28 2.44 -11.17
CA SER A 365 15.21 3.21 -12.41
C SER A 365 15.34 4.71 -12.13
N PRO A 366 15.87 5.53 -13.08
CA PRO A 366 16.04 6.98 -12.91
C PRO A 366 14.73 7.75 -12.85
N SER A 367 13.60 7.14 -13.18
CA SER A 367 12.30 7.79 -13.13
C SER A 367 11.93 8.21 -11.70
N LEU A 368 11.44 9.44 -11.54
CA LEU A 368 11.05 9.98 -10.23
C LEU A 368 10.11 9.05 -9.47
N ARG A 369 9.12 8.45 -10.16
CA ARG A 369 8.21 7.47 -9.57
C ARG A 369 8.91 6.25 -8.94
N CYS A 370 10.01 5.80 -9.55
CA CYS A 370 10.78 4.67 -9.02
C CYS A 370 11.63 5.09 -7.81
N VAL A 371 12.25 6.26 -7.87
CA VAL A 371 13.00 6.84 -6.74
C VAL A 371 12.08 7.07 -5.54
N GLN A 372 10.92 7.67 -5.76
CA GLN A 372 9.93 7.91 -4.71
C GLN A 372 9.41 6.60 -4.10
N THR A 373 9.17 5.59 -4.92
CA THR A 373 8.74 4.27 -4.44
C THR A 373 9.83 3.61 -3.60
N ALA A 374 11.06 3.57 -4.09
CA ALA A 374 12.20 3.01 -3.35
C ALA A 374 12.43 3.73 -2.02
N HIS A 375 12.35 5.06 -2.02
CA HIS A 375 12.50 5.86 -0.79
C HIS A 375 11.40 5.56 0.23
N ASN A 376 10.14 5.40 -0.20
CA ASN A 376 9.05 5.04 0.71
C ASN A 376 9.13 3.59 1.21
N ILE A 377 9.63 2.64 0.40
CA ILE A 377 9.94 1.29 0.88
C ILE A 377 11.01 1.35 1.96
N LEU A 378 12.09 2.12 1.78
CA LEU A 378 13.12 2.31 2.81
C LEU A 378 12.58 2.94 4.10
N ARG A 379 11.62 3.87 3.99
CA ARG A 379 10.93 4.43 5.15
C ARG A 379 10.12 3.37 5.91
N GLY A 380 9.41 2.49 5.19
CA GLY A 380 8.69 1.37 5.79
C GLY A 380 9.64 0.36 6.44
N LEU A 381 10.81 0.11 5.84
CA LEU A 381 11.90 -0.70 6.40
C LEU A 381 12.63 -0.02 7.58
N GLN A 382 12.37 1.27 7.85
CA GLN A 382 13.10 2.10 8.83
C GLN A 382 14.60 2.23 8.49
N GLN A 383 14.94 2.18 7.21
CA GLN A 383 16.32 2.20 6.71
C GLN A 383 16.66 3.41 5.83
N GLU A 384 15.79 4.41 5.73
CA GLU A 384 15.99 5.59 4.88
C GLU A 384 17.26 6.40 5.20
N ASN A 385 17.77 6.28 6.42
CA ASN A 385 19.00 6.97 6.83
C ASN A 385 20.26 6.12 6.67
N SER A 386 20.14 4.79 6.70
CA SER A 386 21.25 3.85 6.68
C SER A 386 21.53 3.27 5.29
N LEU A 387 20.49 3.00 4.51
CA LEU A 387 20.60 2.39 3.19
C LEU A 387 20.37 3.42 2.08
N LYS A 388 21.23 3.43 1.07
CA LYS A 388 21.16 4.39 -0.05
C LYS A 388 20.71 3.73 -1.34
N ILE A 389 19.83 4.43 -2.06
CA ILE A 389 19.28 4.00 -3.35
C ILE A 389 20.30 4.31 -4.46
N ARG A 390 20.69 3.30 -5.21
CA ARG A 390 21.54 3.39 -6.39
C ARG A 390 20.68 3.60 -7.63
N VAL A 391 20.76 4.79 -8.22
CA VAL A 391 19.99 5.13 -9.41
C VAL A 391 20.69 4.57 -10.64
N GLU A 392 20.07 3.57 -11.29
CA GLU A 392 20.62 2.86 -12.45
C GLU A 392 19.75 3.09 -13.69
N PRO A 393 20.21 3.91 -14.64
CA PRO A 393 19.45 4.18 -15.87
C PRO A 393 19.20 2.95 -16.72
N GLY A 394 20.06 1.93 -16.64
CA GLY A 394 19.85 0.65 -17.30
C GLY A 394 18.58 -0.09 -16.88
N LEU A 395 17.96 0.27 -15.76
CA LEU A 395 16.68 -0.28 -15.29
C LEU A 395 15.45 0.48 -15.83
N PHE A 396 15.64 1.47 -16.69
CA PHE A 396 14.51 2.19 -17.28
C PHE A 396 13.68 1.27 -18.19
N GLU A 397 12.36 1.52 -18.24
CA GLU A 397 11.42 0.75 -19.06
C GLU A 397 11.76 0.80 -20.57
N TRP A 398 11.10 0.00 -21.36
CA TRP A 398 11.28 -0.02 -22.81
C TRP A 398 11.04 1.36 -23.42
N THR A 399 12.09 1.98 -23.96
CA THR A 399 12.05 3.38 -24.42
C THR A 399 11.06 3.62 -25.56
N LYS A 400 10.64 2.57 -26.26
CA LYS A 400 9.56 2.65 -27.28
C LYS A 400 8.22 3.14 -26.69
N TRP A 401 8.00 2.96 -25.38
CA TRP A 401 6.79 3.43 -24.73
C TRP A 401 6.84 4.90 -24.34
N VAL A 402 8.00 5.54 -24.45
CA VAL A 402 8.13 6.96 -24.17
C VAL A 402 7.65 7.75 -25.39
N SER A 403 6.70 8.65 -25.17
CA SER A 403 6.16 9.51 -26.22
C SER A 403 7.21 10.52 -26.75
N GLY A 404 7.24 10.74 -28.05
CA GLY A 404 8.11 11.71 -28.71
C GLY A 404 9.55 11.21 -28.90
N ASN A 405 10.43 12.13 -29.34
CA ASN A 405 11.78 11.81 -29.83
C ASN A 405 12.90 12.07 -28.80
N THR A 406 12.56 12.24 -27.52
CA THR A 406 13.53 12.49 -26.44
C THR A 406 13.23 11.63 -25.23
N LEU A 407 14.27 11.18 -24.55
CA LEU A 407 14.14 10.57 -23.24
C LEU A 407 13.59 11.59 -22.22
N PRO A 408 13.00 11.12 -21.10
CA PRO A 408 12.62 12.01 -20.01
C PRO A 408 13.83 12.79 -19.49
N ALA A 409 13.61 14.03 -19.08
CA ALA A 409 14.61 14.84 -18.39
C ALA A 409 14.65 14.44 -16.92
N TRP A 410 15.23 13.29 -16.57
CA TRP A 410 15.28 12.81 -15.19
C TRP A 410 16.00 13.79 -14.26
N ILE A 411 15.59 13.83 -13.00
CA ILE A 411 16.25 14.61 -11.96
C ILE A 411 17.67 14.04 -11.74
N SER A 412 18.65 14.90 -11.63
CA SER A 412 20.01 14.46 -11.33
C SER A 412 20.09 13.83 -9.92
N VAL A 413 21.02 12.90 -9.72
CA VAL A 413 21.22 12.26 -8.40
C VAL A 413 21.55 13.30 -7.33
N ALA A 414 22.28 14.37 -7.68
CA ALA A 414 22.59 15.47 -6.77
C ALA A 414 21.33 16.24 -6.36
N ASP A 415 20.42 16.53 -7.32
CA ASP A 415 19.18 17.23 -7.04
C ASP A 415 18.19 16.34 -6.26
N LEU A 416 18.19 15.03 -6.51
CA LEU A 416 17.43 14.05 -5.71
C LEU A 416 17.92 14.05 -4.25
N ALA A 417 19.23 14.05 -4.03
CA ALA A 417 19.80 14.14 -2.68
C ALA A 417 19.45 15.47 -2.00
N ALA A 418 19.51 16.59 -2.74
CA ALA A 418 19.10 17.91 -2.25
C ALA A 418 17.60 17.98 -1.92
N ALA A 419 16.77 17.17 -2.59
CA ALA A 419 15.36 17.00 -2.29
C ALA A 419 15.08 15.95 -1.18
N ASN A 420 16.09 15.56 -0.41
CA ASN A 420 16.04 14.61 0.72
C ASN A 420 15.65 13.17 0.35
N PHE A 421 15.87 12.74 -0.89
CA PHE A 421 15.81 11.32 -1.21
C PHE A 421 17.09 10.60 -0.76
N SER A 422 16.94 9.38 -0.27
CA SER A 422 18.05 8.55 0.25
C SER A 422 18.88 7.94 -0.88
N VAL A 423 19.38 8.75 -1.82
CA VAL A 423 20.16 8.28 -2.98
C VAL A 423 21.66 8.23 -2.71
N ASP A 424 22.36 7.30 -3.38
CA ASP A 424 23.82 7.18 -3.37
C ASP A 424 24.43 8.09 -4.43
N THR A 425 25.00 9.22 -4.01
CA THR A 425 25.64 10.19 -4.90
C THR A 425 27.01 9.74 -5.41
N THR A 426 27.57 8.67 -4.86
CA THR A 426 28.88 8.12 -5.25
C THR A 426 28.75 6.95 -6.23
N TYR A 427 27.54 6.40 -6.37
CA TYR A 427 27.28 5.30 -7.30
C TYR A 427 27.50 5.71 -8.75
N ARG A 428 28.18 4.84 -9.49
CA ARG A 428 28.40 4.98 -10.94
C ARG A 428 27.58 3.93 -11.68
N PRO A 429 26.61 4.36 -12.51
CA PRO A 429 25.75 3.43 -13.22
C PRO A 429 26.52 2.52 -14.18
N HIS A 430 26.14 1.25 -14.24
CA HIS A 430 26.63 0.29 -15.24
C HIS A 430 26.24 0.72 -16.65
N ILE A 431 25.01 1.19 -16.81
CA ILE A 431 24.50 1.70 -18.08
C ILE A 431 24.11 3.18 -17.91
N PRO A 432 24.99 4.12 -18.24
CA PRO A 432 24.71 5.55 -18.11
C PRO A 432 23.63 6.00 -19.10
N VAL A 433 22.95 7.11 -18.80
CA VAL A 433 21.88 7.70 -19.64
C VAL A 433 22.31 7.86 -21.11
N SER A 434 23.58 8.19 -21.35
CA SER A 434 24.11 8.37 -22.71
C SER A 434 24.10 7.12 -23.59
N LYS A 435 23.95 5.93 -22.99
CA LYS A 435 23.79 4.66 -23.70
C LYS A 435 22.35 4.27 -23.99
N LEU A 436 21.38 4.98 -23.43
CA LEU A 436 19.97 4.74 -23.71
C LEU A 436 19.59 5.42 -25.04
N THR A 437 18.92 4.68 -25.89
CA THR A 437 18.43 5.20 -27.18
C THR A 437 16.92 5.33 -27.15
N VAL A 438 16.39 6.38 -27.78
CA VAL A 438 14.96 6.57 -27.96
C VAL A 438 14.43 5.50 -28.91
N SER A 439 13.25 4.95 -28.62
CA SER A 439 12.59 3.94 -29.47
C SER A 439 13.47 2.71 -29.73
N GLU A 440 14.22 2.26 -28.72
CA GLU A 440 15.04 1.05 -28.83
C GLU A 440 14.24 -0.17 -29.30
N ALA A 441 14.89 -1.11 -29.99
CA ALA A 441 14.28 -2.38 -30.37
C ALA A 441 13.98 -3.23 -29.13
N TYR A 442 13.03 -4.16 -29.26
CA TYR A 442 12.65 -5.05 -28.16
C TYR A 442 13.85 -5.86 -27.64
N GLU A 443 14.62 -6.42 -28.57
CA GLU A 443 15.82 -7.23 -28.28
C GLU A 443 16.88 -6.40 -27.53
N THR A 444 17.03 -5.13 -27.88
CA THR A 444 17.93 -4.20 -27.19
C THR A 444 17.48 -3.97 -25.76
N TYR A 445 16.17 -3.75 -25.54
CA TYR A 445 15.59 -3.56 -24.22
C TYR A 445 15.80 -4.78 -23.31
N ILE A 446 15.46 -5.96 -23.81
CA ILE A 446 15.59 -7.21 -23.06
C ILE A 446 17.06 -7.53 -22.75
N GLY A 447 17.93 -7.38 -23.75
CA GLY A 447 19.38 -7.57 -23.57
C GLY A 447 19.97 -6.60 -22.54
N ARG A 448 19.58 -5.31 -22.58
CA ARG A 448 19.96 -4.29 -21.60
C ARG A 448 19.51 -4.64 -20.19
N SER A 449 18.24 -5.01 -20.04
CA SER A 449 17.66 -5.35 -18.72
C SER A 449 18.35 -6.57 -18.11
N TYR A 450 18.62 -7.59 -18.92
CA TYR A 450 19.34 -8.78 -18.46
C TYR A 450 20.79 -8.46 -18.07
N GLN A 451 21.51 -7.72 -18.93
CA GLN A 451 22.90 -7.36 -18.67
C GLN A 451 23.04 -6.54 -17.39
N VAL A 452 22.25 -5.48 -17.23
CA VAL A 452 22.33 -4.62 -16.03
C VAL A 452 22.00 -5.39 -14.76
N THR A 453 21.02 -6.31 -14.83
CA THR A 453 20.68 -7.14 -13.67
C THR A 453 21.84 -8.07 -13.31
N LYS A 454 22.49 -8.70 -14.28
CA LYS A 454 23.68 -9.53 -14.03
C LYS A 454 24.84 -8.74 -13.41
N GLU A 455 25.10 -7.54 -13.88
CA GLU A 455 26.16 -6.69 -13.35
C GLU A 455 25.84 -6.28 -11.89
N ILE A 456 24.59 -5.90 -11.60
CA ILE A 456 24.13 -5.64 -10.23
C ILE A 456 24.34 -6.86 -9.32
N LEU A 457 23.93 -8.04 -9.78
CA LEU A 457 24.07 -9.29 -9.01
C LEU A 457 25.54 -9.66 -8.79
N PHE A 458 26.40 -9.39 -9.77
CA PHE A 458 27.84 -9.63 -9.67
C PHE A 458 28.49 -8.71 -8.64
N ASP A 459 28.19 -7.40 -8.67
CA ASP A 459 28.75 -6.43 -7.73
C ASP A 459 28.32 -6.67 -6.28
N CYS A 460 27.12 -7.22 -6.10
CA CYS A 460 26.59 -7.51 -4.76
C CYS A 460 27.01 -8.90 -4.23
N LYS A 461 27.64 -9.75 -5.06
CA LYS A 461 27.97 -11.15 -4.71
C LYS A 461 28.87 -11.28 -3.48
N SER A 462 29.78 -10.33 -3.25
CA SER A 462 30.78 -10.39 -2.19
C SER A 462 30.38 -9.68 -0.89
N LYS A 463 29.24 -8.96 -0.88
CA LYS A 463 28.95 -7.99 0.18
C LYS A 463 27.55 -8.12 0.78
N GLY A 464 26.63 -8.87 0.20
CA GLY A 464 25.28 -8.94 0.71
C GLY A 464 24.43 -9.97 -0.01
N ASN A 465 23.34 -10.36 0.64
CA ASN A 465 22.53 -11.48 0.23
C ASN A 465 21.26 -11.06 -0.51
N ASN A 466 20.66 -9.90 -0.16
CA ASN A 466 19.37 -9.49 -0.70
C ASN A 466 19.44 -8.13 -1.39
N ILE A 467 18.91 -8.11 -2.61
CA ILE A 467 18.90 -6.95 -3.49
C ILE A 467 17.46 -6.61 -3.84
N LEU A 468 17.08 -5.35 -3.66
CA LEU A 468 15.80 -4.82 -4.11
C LEU A 468 16.00 -3.96 -5.35
N ILE A 469 15.31 -4.30 -6.44
CA ILE A 469 15.20 -3.48 -7.65
C ILE A 469 13.81 -2.85 -7.69
N VAL A 470 13.71 -1.53 -7.73
CA VAL A 470 12.46 -0.80 -7.91
C VAL A 470 12.44 -0.16 -9.30
N ALA A 471 11.60 -0.69 -10.18
CA ALA A 471 11.58 -0.26 -11.56
C ALA A 471 10.15 -0.25 -12.15
N HIS A 472 9.93 -0.88 -13.28
CA HIS A 472 8.68 -0.80 -14.04
C HIS A 472 7.98 -2.16 -14.10
N ALA A 473 6.73 -2.20 -14.59
CA ALA A 473 6.03 -3.47 -14.76
C ALA A 473 6.82 -4.48 -15.60
N SER A 474 7.42 -3.99 -16.68
CA SER A 474 8.25 -4.79 -17.57
C SER A 474 9.50 -5.38 -16.92
N SER A 475 9.99 -4.77 -15.84
CA SER A 475 11.22 -5.20 -15.16
C SER A 475 11.03 -6.51 -14.39
N LEU A 476 9.80 -6.82 -13.94
CA LEU A 476 9.55 -8.07 -13.21
C LEU A 476 9.87 -9.28 -14.10
N GLU A 477 9.57 -9.19 -15.38
CA GLU A 477 9.87 -10.23 -16.36
C GLU A 477 11.29 -10.06 -16.95
N ALA A 478 11.62 -8.86 -17.42
CA ALA A 478 12.87 -8.60 -18.13
C ALA A 478 14.13 -8.81 -17.26
N CYS A 479 14.04 -8.60 -15.94
CA CYS A 479 15.16 -8.80 -15.01
C CYS A 479 15.25 -10.23 -14.47
N THR A 480 14.19 -11.05 -14.58
CA THR A 480 14.17 -12.36 -13.92
C THR A 480 14.16 -13.56 -14.87
N ARG A 481 13.46 -13.46 -16.02
CA ARG A 481 13.26 -14.61 -16.92
C ARG A 481 14.56 -15.26 -17.39
N GLN A 482 15.48 -14.47 -17.91
CA GLN A 482 16.75 -15.02 -18.43
C GLN A 482 17.70 -15.49 -17.32
N LEU A 483 17.53 -15.01 -16.08
CA LEU A 483 18.27 -15.52 -14.93
C LEU A 483 17.87 -16.96 -14.58
N GLN A 484 16.67 -17.37 -14.94
CA GLN A 484 16.17 -18.75 -14.78
C GLN A 484 16.67 -19.67 -15.92
N GLY A 485 17.46 -19.18 -16.85
CA GLY A 485 17.87 -19.93 -18.03
C GLY A 485 16.81 -20.01 -19.14
N LEU A 486 15.68 -19.28 -18.99
CA LEU A 486 14.62 -19.27 -19.99
C LEU A 486 14.94 -18.26 -21.13
N PRO A 487 14.56 -18.57 -22.39
CA PRO A 487 14.72 -17.62 -23.47
C PRO A 487 13.79 -16.42 -23.30
N PRO A 488 14.13 -15.24 -23.88
CA PRO A 488 13.20 -14.12 -23.93
C PRO A 488 11.89 -14.49 -24.60
N GLN A 489 10.78 -13.95 -24.10
CA GLN A 489 9.49 -14.08 -24.77
C GLN A 489 9.51 -13.27 -26.09
N ASN A 490 8.56 -13.54 -26.97
CA ASN A 490 8.33 -12.63 -28.08
C ASN A 490 7.67 -11.32 -27.59
N SER A 491 7.80 -10.25 -28.33
CA SER A 491 7.35 -8.92 -27.91
C SER A 491 5.84 -8.81 -27.65
N LYS A 492 5.00 -9.65 -28.29
CA LYS A 492 3.55 -9.63 -28.09
C LYS A 492 3.19 -10.24 -26.74
N ASP A 493 3.71 -11.41 -26.43
CA ASP A 493 3.46 -12.11 -25.18
C ASP A 493 4.04 -11.33 -24.00
N PHE A 494 5.24 -10.78 -24.17
CA PHE A 494 5.82 -9.87 -23.19
C PHE A 494 4.90 -8.69 -22.84
N VAL A 495 4.32 -8.02 -23.83
CA VAL A 495 3.37 -6.90 -23.58
C VAL A 495 2.12 -7.38 -22.83
N GLN A 496 1.63 -8.60 -23.11
CA GLN A 496 0.48 -9.15 -22.39
C GLN A 496 0.82 -9.44 -20.91
N VAL A 497 2.00 -9.97 -20.63
CA VAL A 497 2.49 -10.18 -19.27
C VAL A 497 2.58 -8.83 -18.53
N VAL A 498 3.24 -7.84 -19.12
CA VAL A 498 3.45 -6.51 -18.51
C VAL A 498 2.15 -5.82 -18.13
N ARG A 499 1.09 -5.98 -18.95
CA ARG A 499 -0.24 -5.39 -18.69
C ARG A 499 -0.93 -5.95 -17.45
N LYS A 500 -0.60 -7.17 -17.05
CA LYS A 500 -1.18 -7.83 -15.86
C LYS A 500 -0.49 -7.44 -14.56
N ILE A 501 0.68 -6.82 -14.60
CA ILE A 501 1.46 -6.48 -13.41
C ILE A 501 0.96 -5.15 -12.84
N PRO A 502 0.38 -5.11 -11.64
CA PRO A 502 -0.16 -3.90 -11.02
C PRO A 502 0.94 -3.01 -10.43
N TYR A 503 0.59 -1.81 -9.98
CA TYR A 503 1.48 -0.98 -9.16
C TYR A 503 1.89 -1.72 -7.89
N LEU A 504 3.15 -1.57 -7.48
CA LEU A 504 3.77 -2.35 -6.41
C LEU A 504 3.70 -3.88 -6.63
N GLY A 505 3.45 -4.35 -7.87
CA GLY A 505 3.65 -5.74 -8.22
C GLY A 505 5.07 -6.15 -7.82
N PHE A 506 5.19 -7.30 -7.16
CA PHE A 506 6.41 -7.72 -6.50
C PHE A 506 6.69 -9.19 -6.84
N CYS A 507 7.92 -9.51 -7.18
CA CYS A 507 8.38 -10.89 -7.33
C CYS A 507 9.71 -11.09 -6.62
N ALA A 508 9.98 -12.33 -6.24
CA ALA A 508 11.20 -12.76 -5.58
C ALA A 508 11.87 -13.89 -6.34
N SER A 509 13.19 -13.87 -6.39
CA SER A 509 14.01 -14.93 -6.94
C SER A 509 15.15 -15.26 -5.99
N GLU A 510 15.54 -16.53 -5.93
CA GLU A 510 16.67 -17.01 -5.14
C GLU A 510 17.73 -17.65 -6.04
N GLU A 511 18.99 -17.42 -5.71
CA GLU A 511 20.11 -18.08 -6.40
C GLU A 511 20.24 -19.53 -5.95
N LEU A 512 20.27 -20.47 -6.90
CA LEU A 512 20.43 -21.90 -6.63
C LEU A 512 21.90 -22.22 -6.33
N GLY A 513 22.25 -22.21 -5.05
CA GLY A 513 23.63 -22.33 -4.63
C GLY A 513 24.50 -21.20 -5.24
N ASP A 514 25.75 -21.47 -5.54
CA ASP A 514 26.67 -20.50 -6.16
C ASP A 514 26.75 -20.68 -7.70
N THR A 515 25.64 -21.09 -8.30
CA THR A 515 25.61 -21.49 -9.71
C THR A 515 25.38 -20.32 -10.69
N GLY A 516 24.88 -19.19 -10.20
CA GLY A 516 24.44 -18.06 -11.03
C GLY A 516 23.08 -18.31 -11.71
N VAL A 517 22.42 -19.44 -11.43
CA VAL A 517 21.05 -19.72 -11.87
C VAL A 517 20.09 -19.32 -10.76
N TRP A 518 19.03 -18.63 -11.15
CA TRP A 518 18.02 -18.08 -10.22
C TRP A 518 16.68 -18.74 -10.46
N GLN A 519 15.92 -18.92 -9.41
CA GLN A 519 14.58 -19.47 -9.46
C GLN A 519 13.59 -18.48 -8.84
N LEU A 520 12.44 -18.26 -9.48
CA LEU A 520 11.33 -17.52 -8.87
C LEU A 520 10.78 -18.31 -7.68
N VAL A 521 10.62 -17.60 -6.57
CA VAL A 521 10.10 -18.14 -5.31
C VAL A 521 8.96 -17.30 -4.79
N ASP A 522 8.24 -17.77 -3.77
CA ASP A 522 7.22 -16.96 -3.11
C ASP A 522 7.86 -15.72 -2.47
N PRO A 523 7.33 -14.54 -2.73
CA PRO A 523 7.77 -13.35 -2.04
C PRO A 523 7.65 -13.51 -0.51
N PRO A 524 8.59 -12.95 0.27
CA PRO A 524 8.55 -13.02 1.73
C PRO A 524 7.42 -12.17 2.34
N ILE A 525 6.71 -11.42 1.51
CA ILE A 525 5.63 -10.52 1.91
C ILE A 525 4.31 -10.94 1.27
N LEU A 526 3.22 -10.64 1.96
CA LEU A 526 1.89 -10.84 1.41
C LEU A 526 1.62 -9.84 0.27
N PRO A 527 0.85 -10.23 -0.76
CA PRO A 527 0.50 -9.31 -1.84
C PRO A 527 -0.39 -8.19 -1.30
N LEU A 528 -0.25 -7.00 -1.89
CA LEU A 528 -1.22 -5.94 -1.70
C LEU A 528 -2.55 -6.39 -2.32
N THR A 529 -3.63 -6.31 -1.54
CA THR A 529 -4.96 -6.77 -1.97
C THR A 529 -5.85 -5.65 -2.51
N HIS A 530 -5.30 -4.45 -2.70
CA HIS A 530 -6.03 -3.28 -3.14
C HIS A 530 -6.03 -3.15 -4.67
N GLY A 531 -7.21 -2.94 -5.26
CA GLY A 531 -7.37 -2.73 -6.70
C GLY A 531 -6.81 -3.87 -7.55
N PRO A 532 -6.04 -3.58 -8.60
CA PRO A 532 -5.47 -4.60 -9.49
C PRO A 532 -4.52 -5.59 -8.80
N ASN A 533 -4.00 -5.26 -7.62
CA ASN A 533 -3.13 -6.17 -6.86
C ASN A 533 -3.89 -7.40 -6.35
N HIS A 534 -5.20 -7.30 -6.18
CA HIS A 534 -6.02 -8.42 -5.70
C HIS A 534 -5.96 -9.64 -6.64
N THR A 535 -5.84 -9.41 -7.95
CA THR A 535 -5.81 -10.48 -8.96
C THR A 535 -4.39 -10.81 -9.44
N PHE A 536 -3.38 -10.13 -8.93
CA PHE A 536 -2.00 -10.37 -9.34
C PHE A 536 -1.46 -11.66 -8.70
N ASN A 537 -1.29 -12.68 -9.52
CA ASN A 537 -0.57 -13.90 -9.18
C ASN A 537 0.74 -13.93 -9.99
N TRP A 538 1.87 -13.74 -9.33
CA TRP A 538 3.17 -13.73 -9.99
C TRP A 538 3.48 -15.06 -10.67
N ARG A 539 3.06 -16.21 -10.08
CA ARG A 539 3.28 -17.54 -10.68
C ARG A 539 2.57 -17.64 -12.02
N GLU A 540 1.29 -17.31 -12.09
CA GLU A 540 0.50 -17.35 -13.32
C GLU A 540 0.93 -16.28 -14.35
N THR A 541 1.58 -15.21 -13.90
CA THR A 541 1.95 -14.08 -14.76
C THR A 541 3.36 -14.23 -15.33
N LEU A 542 4.33 -14.66 -14.52
CA LEU A 542 5.75 -14.68 -14.88
C LEU A 542 6.26 -16.09 -15.24
N VAL A 543 5.63 -17.16 -14.74
CA VAL A 543 5.98 -18.57 -15.02
C VAL A 543 5.02 -19.09 -16.09
N GLN A 544 5.03 -18.49 -17.29
CA GLN A 544 4.35 -19.06 -18.45
C GLN A 544 5.36 -19.89 -19.26
N ASP A 545 5.06 -21.19 -19.43
CA ASP A 545 5.81 -22.13 -20.26
C ASP A 545 5.82 -21.75 -21.74
#